data_56a622b8538de8f6b393e02fc2467c2f
#
_entry.id   56a622b8538de8f6b393e02fc2467c2f
#
_cell.length_a   1.000
_cell.length_b   1.000
_cell.length_c   1.000
_cell.angle_alpha   90.00
_cell.angle_beta   90.00
_cell.angle_gamma   90.00
#
_symmetry.space_group_name_H-M   'P 1'
#
loop_
_entity.id
_entity.type
_entity.pdbx_description
1 polymer ?
#
loop_
_entity_poly.entity_id
_entity_poly.type
_entity_poly.pdbx_seq_one_letter_code
_entity_poly.pdbx_strand_id
1 'polypeptide(L)'
;MYAEYNITNNRLFLWPKTPADSKGVKLPDDLYQRTRDARMQHWSRGCFTCLWSPYAEDLLIELAGKIMENDEPDDLERRADRYSKYATNAERDEEGAVDRILSGRAHTDRQLRQAESTSTSAAEKAQYWHQRIAGSISRAEYREQPGVIFRRIQGLEKDLRAWMQIIDAKPSAVRDGKDLCLIGYGRARHYATVESIEATKPRAQRWVDHLNMRLEYEREYLRGVGGDPDQKKIRQKPIRRATPDDGIKKGMMVTWMGGSSWHKDRPVYTSKVVSCGTVNIKVERPFDDPLYMRYYGYTKENMPTYFKEPVEVMRKDAKLAEVSHGS
;
A
#
# COMPACT_ATOMS: atom_id res chain seq x y z
N MET A 1 -21.54 -21.84 12.61
CA MET A 1 -20.59 -21.14 11.74
C MET A 1 -19.18 -21.63 12.06
N TYR A 2 -18.23 -21.39 11.18
CA TYR A 2 -16.85 -21.78 11.37
C TYR A 2 -15.94 -20.55 11.23
N ALA A 3 -15.03 -20.33 12.16
CA ALA A 3 -14.12 -19.19 12.16
C ALA A 3 -12.67 -19.64 12.19
N GLU A 4 -11.84 -18.95 11.41
CA GLU A 4 -10.40 -19.19 11.32
C GLU A 4 -9.62 -17.90 11.50
N TYR A 5 -8.44 -18.01 12.10
CA TYR A 5 -7.40 -17.00 12.06
C TYR A 5 -6.20 -17.55 11.30
N ASN A 6 -5.81 -16.87 10.25
CA ASN A 6 -4.61 -17.21 9.50
C ASN A 6 -3.45 -16.31 9.92
N ILE A 7 -2.45 -16.90 10.57
CA ILE A 7 -1.32 -16.19 11.12
C ILE A 7 -0.40 -15.62 10.01
N THR A 8 -0.29 -16.30 8.88
CA THR A 8 0.59 -15.88 7.77
C THR A 8 0.19 -14.52 7.20
N ASN A 9 -1.10 -14.27 7.03
CA ASN A 9 -1.61 -13.03 6.42
C ASN A 9 -2.32 -12.10 7.40
N ASN A 10 -2.33 -12.47 8.70
CA ASN A 10 -3.00 -11.73 9.77
C ASN A 10 -4.50 -11.48 9.50
N ARG A 11 -5.20 -12.50 9.04
CA ARG A 11 -6.61 -12.39 8.67
C ARG A 11 -7.50 -13.32 9.45
N LEU A 12 -8.68 -12.80 9.77
CA LEU A 12 -9.81 -13.54 10.28
C LEU A 12 -10.74 -13.92 9.11
N PHE A 13 -11.28 -15.13 9.19
CA PHE A 13 -12.25 -15.67 8.24
C PHE A 13 -13.47 -16.19 8.99
N LEU A 14 -14.65 -15.86 8.49
CA LEU A 14 -15.91 -16.40 8.94
C LEU A 14 -16.59 -17.13 7.79
N TRP A 15 -16.85 -18.40 7.98
CA TRP A 15 -17.55 -19.25 7.05
C TRP A 15 -18.97 -19.54 7.56
N PRO A 16 -20.03 -19.33 6.73
CA PRO A 16 -21.40 -19.65 7.13
C PRO A 16 -21.60 -21.10 7.58
N LYS A 17 -20.81 -22.01 6.98
CA LYS A 17 -20.68 -23.42 7.35
C LYS A 17 -19.20 -23.79 7.43
N THR A 18 -18.81 -24.97 6.95
CA THR A 18 -17.39 -25.31 6.76
C THR A 18 -16.83 -24.63 5.51
N PRO A 19 -15.50 -24.50 5.35
CA PRO A 19 -14.90 -23.95 4.12
C PRO A 19 -15.34 -24.65 2.84
N ALA A 20 -15.62 -25.96 2.89
CA ALA A 20 -16.08 -26.76 1.75
C ALA A 20 -17.53 -26.45 1.37
N ASP A 21 -18.41 -26.21 2.36
CA ASP A 21 -19.86 -26.14 2.18
C ASP A 21 -20.42 -24.72 2.17
N SER A 22 -19.58 -23.70 2.29
CA SER A 22 -20.03 -22.31 2.44
C SER A 22 -20.29 -21.59 1.11
N LYS A 23 -19.86 -22.15 -0.02
CA LYS A 23 -20.03 -21.52 -1.32
C LYS A 23 -21.52 -21.41 -1.68
N GLY A 24 -21.97 -20.18 -1.90
CA GLY A 24 -23.37 -19.90 -2.24
C GLY A 24 -24.33 -19.82 -1.06
N VAL A 25 -23.85 -20.05 0.17
CA VAL A 25 -24.66 -19.89 1.38
C VAL A 25 -24.76 -18.41 1.72
N LYS A 26 -26.00 -17.90 1.81
CA LYS A 26 -26.25 -16.52 2.24
C LYS A 26 -26.34 -16.47 3.77
N LEU A 27 -25.74 -15.45 4.36
CA LEU A 27 -26.00 -15.12 5.77
C LEU A 27 -27.37 -14.43 5.89
N PRO A 28 -28.06 -14.58 7.03
CA PRO A 28 -29.17 -13.72 7.42
C PRO A 28 -28.77 -12.24 7.37
N ASP A 29 -29.71 -11.35 7.05
CA ASP A 29 -29.42 -9.93 6.81
C ASP A 29 -28.82 -9.23 8.05
N ASP A 30 -29.27 -9.57 9.25
CA ASP A 30 -28.75 -9.06 10.52
C ASP A 30 -27.28 -9.46 10.72
N LEU A 31 -26.93 -10.71 10.46
CA LEU A 31 -25.55 -11.21 10.54
C LEU A 31 -24.67 -10.62 9.45
N TYR A 32 -25.22 -10.47 8.24
CA TYR A 32 -24.52 -9.80 7.16
C TYR A 32 -24.16 -8.35 7.52
N GLN A 33 -25.10 -7.61 8.13
CA GLN A 33 -24.85 -6.25 8.59
C GLN A 33 -23.77 -6.21 9.68
N ARG A 34 -23.83 -7.10 10.66
CA ARG A 34 -22.82 -7.21 11.74
C ARG A 34 -21.42 -7.51 11.20
N THR A 35 -21.30 -8.36 10.17
CA THR A 35 -20.00 -8.62 9.51
C THR A 35 -19.47 -7.37 8.81
N ARG A 36 -20.35 -6.56 8.20
CA ARG A 36 -19.96 -5.29 7.60
C ARG A 36 -19.51 -4.27 8.63
N ASP A 37 -20.20 -4.17 9.75
CA ASP A 37 -19.83 -3.27 10.87
C ASP A 37 -18.45 -3.65 11.44
N ALA A 38 -18.11 -4.94 11.42
CA ALA A 38 -16.77 -5.46 11.72
C ALA A 38 -15.76 -5.27 10.58
N ARG A 39 -16.13 -4.56 9.51
CA ARG A 39 -15.30 -4.32 8.32
C ARG A 39 -14.86 -5.60 7.60
N MET A 40 -15.63 -6.67 7.73
CA MET A 40 -15.37 -7.90 6.99
C MET A 40 -15.86 -7.76 5.55
N GLN A 41 -15.05 -8.24 4.62
CA GLN A 41 -15.35 -8.27 3.19
C GLN A 41 -15.80 -9.67 2.79
N HIS A 42 -16.88 -9.75 2.01
CA HIS A 42 -17.32 -11.01 1.43
C HIS A 42 -16.37 -11.43 0.30
N TRP A 43 -15.93 -12.68 0.35
CA TRP A 43 -15.13 -13.30 -0.69
C TRP A 43 -15.95 -14.24 -1.56
N SER A 44 -15.56 -14.35 -2.83
CA SER A 44 -16.17 -15.26 -3.81
C SER A 44 -16.14 -16.76 -3.40
N ARG A 45 -15.36 -17.08 -2.38
CA ARG A 45 -15.32 -18.42 -1.76
C ARG A 45 -16.50 -18.70 -0.82
N GLY A 46 -17.35 -17.72 -0.55
CA GLY A 46 -18.45 -17.85 0.40
C GLY A 46 -18.05 -17.57 1.86
N CYS A 47 -16.93 -16.90 2.11
CA CYS A 47 -16.53 -16.47 3.44
C CYS A 47 -16.46 -14.95 3.56
N PHE A 48 -16.48 -14.48 4.80
CA PHE A 48 -16.19 -13.10 5.16
C PHE A 48 -14.79 -13.02 5.75
N THR A 49 -14.03 -11.99 5.41
CA THR A 49 -12.64 -11.83 5.87
C THR A 49 -12.29 -10.39 6.16
N CYS A 50 -11.49 -10.19 7.19
CA CYS A 50 -10.87 -8.89 7.51
C CYS A 50 -9.46 -9.10 8.07
N LEU A 51 -8.72 -8.01 8.25
CA LEU A 51 -7.55 -8.03 9.12
C LEU A 51 -7.98 -8.24 10.56
N TRP A 52 -7.13 -8.91 11.34
CA TRP A 52 -7.41 -9.11 12.76
C TRP A 52 -7.65 -7.78 13.48
N SER A 53 -8.66 -7.76 14.31
CA SER A 53 -8.92 -6.68 15.26
C SER A 53 -9.72 -7.25 16.44
N PRO A 54 -9.61 -6.69 17.66
CA PRO A 54 -10.36 -7.16 18.82
C PRO A 54 -11.86 -7.25 18.57
N TYR A 55 -12.42 -6.28 17.86
CA TYR A 55 -13.86 -6.25 17.55
C TYR A 55 -14.29 -7.38 16.60
N ALA A 56 -13.50 -7.64 15.57
CA ALA A 56 -13.79 -8.74 14.65
C ALA A 56 -13.61 -10.11 15.32
N GLU A 57 -12.59 -10.25 16.16
CA GLU A 57 -12.36 -11.46 16.95
C GLU A 57 -13.55 -11.74 17.89
N ASP A 58 -14.04 -10.75 18.63
CA ASP A 58 -15.22 -10.88 19.49
C ASP A 58 -16.45 -11.36 18.71
N LEU A 59 -16.69 -10.74 17.54
CA LEU A 59 -17.78 -11.14 16.66
C LEU A 59 -17.63 -12.61 16.22
N LEU A 60 -16.44 -13.05 15.86
CA LEU A 60 -16.20 -14.42 15.42
C LEU A 60 -16.38 -15.42 16.56
N ILE A 61 -15.91 -15.09 17.76
CA ILE A 61 -16.10 -15.93 18.94
C ILE A 61 -17.60 -16.06 19.26
N GLU A 62 -18.34 -14.95 19.21
CA GLU A 62 -19.78 -14.96 19.44
C GLU A 62 -20.52 -15.84 18.41
N LEU A 63 -20.17 -15.75 17.13
CA LEU A 63 -20.88 -16.44 16.06
C LEU A 63 -20.47 -17.91 15.86
N ALA A 64 -19.19 -18.24 16.10
CA ALA A 64 -18.65 -19.57 15.87
C ALA A 64 -18.25 -20.35 17.14
N GLY A 65 -18.28 -19.66 18.30
CA GLY A 65 -17.88 -20.22 19.61
C GLY A 65 -16.38 -20.29 19.81
N LYS A 66 -15.60 -20.51 18.76
CA LYS A 66 -14.13 -20.53 18.79
C LYS A 66 -13.56 -20.14 17.43
N ILE A 67 -12.33 -19.66 17.45
CA ILE A 67 -11.53 -19.39 16.26
C ILE A 67 -10.47 -20.48 16.15
N MET A 68 -10.39 -21.13 14.99
CA MET A 68 -9.37 -22.14 14.71
C MET A 68 -8.15 -21.45 14.15
N GLU A 69 -6.97 -21.78 14.65
CA GLU A 69 -5.72 -21.31 14.04
C GLU A 69 -5.46 -22.09 12.74
N ASN A 70 -5.02 -21.36 11.73
CA ASN A 70 -4.66 -21.89 10.44
C ASN A 70 -3.31 -21.27 10.04
N ASP A 71 -2.30 -22.09 9.94
CA ASP A 71 -0.94 -21.75 9.53
C ASP A 71 -0.65 -22.10 8.07
N GLU A 72 -1.68 -22.55 7.32
CA GLU A 72 -1.49 -22.88 5.91
C GLU A 72 -0.89 -21.70 5.13
N PRO A 73 0.06 -21.98 4.23
CA PRO A 73 0.72 -20.95 3.42
C PRO A 73 -0.29 -20.07 2.70
N ASP A 74 0.09 -18.84 2.50
CA ASP A 74 -0.78 -17.81 1.94
C ASP A 74 -1.46 -18.30 0.65
N ASP A 75 -2.70 -17.84 0.49
CA ASP A 75 -3.58 -17.97 -0.67
C ASP A 75 -2.90 -17.69 -2.05
N LEU A 76 -1.65 -17.24 -2.08
CA LEU A 76 -0.91 -16.96 -3.31
C LEU A 76 -0.56 -18.23 -4.09
N GLU A 77 -0.12 -19.31 -3.43
CA GLU A 77 0.14 -20.59 -4.08
C GLU A 77 -1.16 -21.22 -4.56
N ARG A 78 -2.17 -21.29 -3.68
CA ARG A 78 -3.51 -21.76 -4.07
C ARG A 78 -4.15 -20.88 -5.16
N ARG A 79 -3.79 -19.63 -5.23
CA ARG A 79 -4.23 -18.71 -6.28
C ARG A 79 -3.52 -19.00 -7.59
N ALA A 80 -2.21 -19.27 -7.54
CA ALA A 80 -1.45 -19.70 -8.70
C ALA A 80 -2.00 -21.02 -9.26
N ASP A 81 -2.27 -22.01 -8.41
CA ASP A 81 -2.87 -23.29 -8.82
C ASP A 81 -4.25 -23.12 -9.48
N ARG A 82 -5.09 -22.23 -8.94
CA ARG A 82 -6.37 -21.92 -9.59
C ARG A 82 -6.20 -21.27 -10.95
N TYR A 83 -5.29 -20.32 -11.06
CA TYR A 83 -5.01 -19.66 -12.34
C TYR A 83 -4.42 -20.65 -13.35
N SER A 84 -3.59 -21.60 -12.89
CA SER A 84 -3.10 -22.70 -13.70
C SER A 84 -4.26 -23.53 -14.27
N LYS A 85 -5.21 -23.95 -13.42
CA LYS A 85 -6.41 -24.66 -13.88
C LYS A 85 -7.24 -23.86 -14.89
N TYR A 86 -7.36 -22.54 -14.71
CA TYR A 86 -8.07 -21.69 -15.65
C TYR A 86 -7.31 -21.53 -16.98
N ALA A 87 -5.97 -21.45 -16.94
CA ALA A 87 -5.14 -21.45 -18.14
C ALA A 87 -5.31 -22.75 -18.92
N THR A 88 -5.14 -23.90 -18.26
CA THR A 88 -5.32 -25.23 -18.89
C THR A 88 -6.72 -25.43 -19.50
N ASN A 89 -7.77 -24.94 -18.84
CA ASN A 89 -9.11 -25.00 -19.41
C ASN A 89 -9.25 -24.12 -20.65
N ALA A 90 -8.67 -22.91 -20.63
CA ALA A 90 -8.70 -22.02 -21.79
C ALA A 90 -7.89 -22.59 -22.98
N GLU A 91 -6.74 -23.20 -22.72
CA GLU A 91 -5.93 -23.90 -23.72
C GLU A 91 -6.71 -25.07 -24.36
N ARG A 92 -7.41 -25.85 -23.54
CA ARG A 92 -8.28 -26.93 -24.04
C ARG A 92 -9.44 -26.41 -24.90
N ASP A 93 -10.02 -25.27 -24.53
CA ASP A 93 -11.08 -24.65 -25.33
C ASP A 93 -10.53 -24.14 -26.68
N GLU A 94 -9.31 -23.60 -26.69
CA GLU A 94 -8.58 -23.20 -27.91
C GLU A 94 -8.32 -24.41 -28.81
N GLU A 95 -7.69 -25.47 -28.26
CA GLU A 95 -7.42 -26.72 -28.98
C GLU A 95 -8.69 -27.31 -29.60
N GLY A 96 -9.79 -27.35 -28.83
CA GLY A 96 -11.07 -27.86 -29.32
C GLY A 96 -11.70 -26.95 -30.41
N ALA A 97 -11.44 -25.65 -30.42
CA ALA A 97 -11.88 -24.75 -31.47
C ALA A 97 -11.04 -24.97 -32.76
N VAL A 98 -9.72 -25.07 -32.61
CA VAL A 98 -8.78 -25.36 -33.71
C VAL A 98 -9.08 -26.72 -34.34
N ASP A 99 -9.30 -27.76 -33.53
CA ASP A 99 -9.66 -29.11 -34.02
C ASP A 99 -10.96 -29.08 -34.85
N ARG A 100 -11.96 -28.32 -34.46
CA ARG A 100 -13.19 -28.15 -35.25
C ARG A 100 -12.94 -27.54 -36.63
N ILE A 101 -11.99 -26.60 -36.73
CA ILE A 101 -11.59 -26.01 -38.02
C ILE A 101 -10.84 -27.04 -38.87
N LEU A 102 -9.79 -27.65 -38.31
CA LEU A 102 -8.90 -28.56 -39.03
C LEU A 102 -9.58 -29.84 -39.44
N SER A 103 -10.48 -30.36 -38.64
CA SER A 103 -11.26 -31.59 -38.95
C SER A 103 -12.42 -31.38 -39.94
N GLY A 104 -12.63 -30.13 -40.39
CA GLY A 104 -13.74 -29.78 -41.27
C GLY A 104 -15.12 -29.88 -40.65
N ARG A 105 -15.22 -29.99 -39.31
CA ARG A 105 -16.50 -29.97 -38.60
C ARG A 105 -17.18 -28.62 -38.63
N ALA A 106 -16.40 -27.55 -38.84
CA ALA A 106 -16.92 -26.23 -39.11
C ALA A 106 -16.98 -26.02 -40.63
N HIS A 107 -18.09 -26.45 -41.28
CA HIS A 107 -18.24 -26.44 -42.76
C HIS A 107 -19.06 -25.29 -43.32
N THR A 108 -19.60 -24.42 -42.46
CA THR A 108 -20.25 -23.18 -42.90
C THR A 108 -19.42 -21.96 -42.49
N ASP A 109 -19.50 -20.87 -43.27
CA ASP A 109 -18.79 -19.62 -42.95
C ASP A 109 -19.10 -19.08 -41.56
N ARG A 110 -20.35 -19.30 -41.10
CA ARG A 110 -20.77 -18.92 -39.75
C ARG A 110 -20.07 -19.75 -38.68
N GLN A 111 -19.96 -21.07 -38.89
CA GLN A 111 -19.28 -21.98 -37.94
C GLN A 111 -17.78 -21.74 -37.91
N LEU A 112 -17.16 -21.46 -39.06
CA LEU A 112 -15.75 -21.10 -39.15
C LEU A 112 -15.45 -19.82 -38.39
N ARG A 113 -16.19 -18.73 -38.63
CA ARG A 113 -16.01 -17.47 -37.87
C ARG A 113 -16.24 -17.63 -36.38
N GLN A 114 -17.21 -18.47 -36.00
CA GLN A 114 -17.46 -18.76 -34.59
C GLN A 114 -16.31 -19.54 -33.95
N ALA A 115 -15.74 -20.53 -34.63
CA ALA A 115 -14.60 -21.30 -34.17
C ALA A 115 -13.34 -20.45 -34.06
N GLU A 116 -13.06 -19.60 -35.05
CA GLU A 116 -11.95 -18.62 -35.04
C GLU A 116 -12.09 -17.64 -33.87
N SER A 117 -13.27 -17.05 -33.67
CA SER A 117 -13.54 -16.14 -32.55
C SER A 117 -13.38 -16.85 -31.20
N THR A 118 -13.81 -18.12 -31.10
CA THR A 118 -13.63 -18.91 -29.87
C THR A 118 -12.17 -19.19 -29.61
N SER A 119 -11.41 -19.61 -30.63
CA SER A 119 -9.96 -19.87 -30.52
C SER A 119 -9.22 -18.60 -30.07
N THR A 120 -9.45 -17.45 -30.73
CA THR A 120 -8.81 -16.19 -30.37
C THR A 120 -9.13 -15.79 -28.93
N SER A 121 -10.40 -15.84 -28.53
CA SER A 121 -10.82 -15.48 -27.16
C SER A 121 -10.25 -16.45 -26.11
N ALA A 122 -10.12 -17.74 -26.43
CA ALA A 122 -9.53 -18.73 -25.55
C ALA A 122 -8.02 -18.54 -25.40
N ALA A 123 -7.29 -18.24 -26.49
CA ALA A 123 -5.87 -17.91 -26.45
C ALA A 123 -5.59 -16.64 -25.58
N GLU A 124 -6.38 -15.60 -25.77
CA GLU A 124 -6.27 -14.37 -24.94
C GLU A 124 -6.52 -14.67 -23.44
N LYS A 125 -7.50 -15.52 -23.12
CA LYS A 125 -7.78 -15.95 -21.74
C LYS A 125 -6.63 -16.77 -21.16
N ALA A 126 -6.07 -17.71 -21.92
CA ALA A 126 -4.92 -18.51 -21.48
C ALA A 126 -3.72 -17.58 -21.16
N GLN A 127 -3.38 -16.66 -22.09
CA GLN A 127 -2.33 -15.69 -21.87
C GLN A 127 -2.57 -14.81 -20.62
N TYR A 128 -3.78 -14.32 -20.41
CA TYR A 128 -4.15 -13.56 -19.23
C TYR A 128 -3.92 -14.36 -17.95
N TRP A 129 -4.32 -15.61 -17.89
CA TRP A 129 -4.14 -16.44 -16.70
C TRP A 129 -2.68 -16.79 -16.45
N HIS A 130 -1.86 -17.04 -17.48
CA HIS A 130 -0.42 -17.22 -17.32
C HIS A 130 0.27 -15.99 -16.73
N GLN A 131 -0.10 -14.79 -17.16
CA GLN A 131 0.41 -13.56 -16.55
C GLN A 131 0.01 -13.43 -15.08
N ARG A 132 -1.19 -13.88 -14.72
CA ARG A 132 -1.68 -13.88 -13.31
C ARG A 132 -0.94 -14.90 -12.45
N ILE A 133 -0.59 -16.05 -12.98
CA ILE A 133 0.26 -17.06 -12.31
C ILE A 133 1.62 -16.44 -11.99
N ALA A 134 2.32 -15.94 -13.01
CA ALA A 134 3.62 -15.31 -12.84
C ALA A 134 3.59 -14.18 -11.81
N GLY A 135 2.58 -13.31 -11.85
CA GLY A 135 2.39 -12.25 -10.88
C GLY A 135 2.11 -12.75 -9.45
N SER A 136 1.47 -13.91 -9.29
CA SER A 136 1.22 -14.50 -7.97
C SER A 136 2.50 -15.10 -7.38
N ILE A 137 3.28 -15.81 -8.18
CA ILE A 137 4.56 -16.40 -7.80
C ILE A 137 5.55 -15.27 -7.40
N SER A 138 5.74 -14.27 -8.25
CA SER A 138 6.63 -13.14 -7.94
C SER A 138 6.25 -12.41 -6.65
N ARG A 139 4.97 -12.32 -6.32
CA ARG A 139 4.52 -11.73 -5.05
C ARG A 139 4.82 -12.63 -3.86
N ALA A 140 4.71 -13.95 -4.01
CA ALA A 140 5.10 -14.90 -2.97
C ALA A 140 6.60 -14.78 -2.69
N GLU A 141 7.44 -14.92 -3.72
CA GLU A 141 8.89 -14.77 -3.62
C GLU A 141 9.31 -13.42 -3.01
N TYR A 142 8.65 -12.32 -3.41
CA TYR A 142 8.92 -10.99 -2.83
C TYR A 142 8.62 -10.95 -1.33
N ARG A 143 7.53 -11.57 -0.89
CA ARG A 143 7.15 -11.60 0.54
C ARG A 143 8.12 -12.38 1.41
N GLU A 144 8.78 -13.38 0.84
CA GLU A 144 9.76 -14.24 1.51
C GLU A 144 11.16 -13.62 1.58
N GLN A 145 11.39 -12.52 0.87
CA GLN A 145 12.67 -11.83 0.94
C GLN A 145 12.96 -11.34 2.37
N PRO A 146 14.14 -11.66 2.94
CA PRO A 146 14.49 -11.27 4.32
C PRO A 146 14.33 -9.77 4.58
N GLY A 147 14.67 -8.93 3.60
CA GLY A 147 14.51 -7.48 3.71
C GLY A 147 13.04 -7.01 3.75
N VAL A 148 12.10 -7.79 3.20
CA VAL A 148 10.67 -7.50 3.26
C VAL A 148 10.11 -7.91 4.61
N ILE A 149 10.47 -9.10 5.10
CA ILE A 149 10.07 -9.61 6.41
C ILE A 149 10.59 -8.66 7.51
N PHE A 150 11.86 -8.25 7.41
CA PHE A 150 12.45 -7.29 8.35
C PHE A 150 11.68 -5.95 8.40
N ARG A 151 11.23 -5.44 7.25
CA ARG A 151 10.38 -4.23 7.21
C ARG A 151 9.01 -4.45 7.86
N ARG A 152 8.41 -5.65 7.74
CA ARG A 152 7.17 -6.01 8.43
C ARG A 152 7.38 -6.01 9.94
N ILE A 153 8.45 -6.63 10.44
CA ILE A 153 8.83 -6.63 11.85
C ILE A 153 8.94 -5.18 12.36
N GLN A 154 9.63 -4.30 11.65
CA GLN A 154 9.74 -2.89 12.05
C GLN A 154 8.40 -2.15 12.08
N GLY A 155 7.49 -2.49 11.16
CA GLY A 155 6.13 -1.98 11.17
C GLY A 155 5.37 -2.42 12.42
N LEU A 156 5.38 -3.71 12.72
CA LEU A 156 4.75 -4.28 13.90
C LEU A 156 5.33 -3.69 15.20
N GLU A 157 6.65 -3.53 15.30
CA GLU A 157 7.28 -2.89 16.45
C GLU A 157 6.89 -1.42 16.63
N LYS A 158 6.68 -0.71 15.53
CA LYS A 158 6.18 0.67 15.58
C LYS A 158 4.74 0.70 16.10
N ASP A 159 3.90 -0.20 15.62
CA ASP A 159 2.50 -0.29 16.02
C ASP A 159 2.39 -0.74 17.48
N LEU A 160 3.22 -1.70 17.91
CA LEU A 160 3.32 -2.13 19.29
C LEU A 160 3.67 -0.96 20.24
N ARG A 161 4.69 -0.16 19.89
CA ARG A 161 5.04 1.02 20.68
C ARG A 161 3.90 2.03 20.77
N ALA A 162 3.10 2.18 19.71
CA ALA A 162 1.96 3.09 19.72
C ALA A 162 0.86 2.63 20.71
N TRP A 163 0.58 1.33 20.74
CA TRP A 163 -0.41 0.78 21.68
C TRP A 163 0.12 0.77 23.12
N MET A 164 1.39 0.44 23.35
CA MET A 164 2.02 0.52 24.68
C MET A 164 1.96 1.94 25.26
N GLN A 165 2.10 2.98 24.43
CA GLN A 165 1.93 4.36 24.89
C GLN A 165 0.56 4.65 25.48
N ILE A 166 -0.51 3.99 24.99
CA ILE A 166 -1.85 4.14 25.53
C ILE A 166 -1.93 3.46 26.89
N ILE A 167 -1.32 2.26 27.04
CA ILE A 167 -1.29 1.51 28.29
C ILE A 167 -0.49 2.28 29.36
N ASP A 168 0.67 2.80 28.98
CA ASP A 168 1.60 3.50 29.89
C ASP A 168 1.29 4.99 30.03
N ALA A 169 0.20 5.49 29.42
CA ALA A 169 -0.15 6.89 29.43
C ALA A 169 -0.38 7.39 30.86
N LYS A 170 0.30 8.50 31.20
CA LYS A 170 0.19 9.15 32.51
C LYS A 170 -0.34 10.58 32.34
N PRO A 171 -1.10 11.07 33.33
CA PRO A 171 -1.51 12.47 33.31
C PRO A 171 -0.30 13.40 33.18
N SER A 172 -0.36 14.32 32.24
CA SER A 172 0.75 15.26 31.92
C SER A 172 0.30 16.70 31.90
N ALA A 173 -1.00 16.97 31.89
CA ALA A 173 -1.57 18.31 31.89
C ALA A 173 -2.97 18.30 32.53
N VAL A 174 -3.42 19.47 32.98
CA VAL A 174 -4.81 19.69 33.42
C VAL A 174 -5.41 20.78 32.54
N ARG A 175 -6.58 20.54 32.01
CA ARG A 175 -7.32 21.52 31.21
C ARG A 175 -8.82 21.42 31.56
N ASP A 176 -9.44 22.55 31.83
CA ASP A 176 -10.87 22.62 32.21
C ASP A 176 -11.25 21.68 33.39
N GLY A 177 -10.34 21.53 34.35
CA GLY A 177 -10.53 20.65 35.52
C GLY A 177 -10.40 19.14 35.21
N LYS A 178 -9.96 18.75 34.02
CA LYS A 178 -9.74 17.35 33.61
C LYS A 178 -8.27 17.05 33.43
N ASP A 179 -7.85 15.92 33.98
CA ASP A 179 -6.51 15.37 33.74
C ASP A 179 -6.39 14.85 32.31
N LEU A 180 -5.32 15.25 31.64
CA LEU A 180 -5.04 14.90 30.26
C LEU A 180 -3.74 14.11 30.14
N CYS A 181 -3.75 13.07 29.30
CA CYS A 181 -2.57 12.32 28.89
C CYS A 181 -2.13 12.76 27.49
N LEU A 182 -0.84 12.94 27.30
CA LEU A 182 -0.27 13.18 25.98
C LEU A 182 0.01 11.86 25.29
N ILE A 183 -0.66 11.59 24.17
CA ILE A 183 -0.48 10.38 23.35
C ILE A 183 -0.08 10.72 21.91
N GLY A 184 0.55 9.74 21.22
CA GLY A 184 1.02 9.92 19.85
C GLY A 184 2.45 10.42 19.72
N TYR A 185 2.95 10.48 18.49
CA TYR A 185 4.32 10.86 18.18
C TYR A 185 4.40 12.02 17.19
N GLY A 186 5.39 12.88 17.35
CA GLY A 186 5.67 13.96 16.42
C GLY A 186 4.46 14.88 16.20
N ARG A 187 4.03 15.05 14.95
CA ARG A 187 2.89 15.90 14.58
C ARG A 187 1.52 15.30 14.94
N ALA A 188 1.47 13.99 15.22
CA ALA A 188 0.23 13.30 15.61
C ALA A 188 0.01 13.29 17.14
N ARG A 189 0.79 14.06 17.91
CA ARG A 189 0.59 14.22 19.34
C ARG A 189 -0.72 14.93 19.62
N HIS A 190 -1.50 14.38 20.52
CA HIS A 190 -2.74 14.99 20.99
C HIS A 190 -2.99 14.66 22.47
N TYR A 191 -3.86 15.43 23.12
CA TYR A 191 -4.28 15.17 24.48
C TYR A 191 -5.58 14.39 24.50
N ALA A 192 -5.63 13.35 25.34
CA ALA A 192 -6.83 12.58 25.63
C ALA A 192 -7.10 12.61 27.14
N THR A 193 -8.37 12.58 27.54
CA THR A 193 -8.73 12.52 28.96
C THR A 193 -8.35 11.18 29.57
N VAL A 194 -8.01 11.18 30.86
CA VAL A 194 -7.66 9.96 31.59
C VAL A 194 -8.80 8.92 31.48
N GLU A 195 -10.05 9.34 31.61
CA GLU A 195 -11.22 8.46 31.43
C GLU A 195 -11.23 7.76 30.04
N SER A 196 -10.96 8.51 28.97
CA SER A 196 -10.90 7.95 27.62
C SER A 196 -9.75 6.96 27.45
N ILE A 197 -8.60 7.23 28.08
CA ILE A 197 -7.45 6.33 28.09
C ILE A 197 -7.81 5.05 28.86
N GLU A 198 -8.36 5.16 30.06
CA GLU A 198 -8.75 3.99 30.90
C GLU A 198 -9.77 3.10 30.14
N ALA A 199 -10.77 3.70 29.51
CA ALA A 199 -11.73 2.96 28.68
C ALA A 199 -11.09 2.26 27.47
N THR A 200 -9.96 2.76 26.98
CA THR A 200 -9.25 2.20 25.82
C THR A 200 -8.22 1.13 26.20
N LYS A 201 -7.70 1.15 27.43
CA LYS A 201 -6.64 0.23 27.89
C LYS A 201 -6.92 -1.26 27.66
N PRO A 202 -8.12 -1.81 27.99
CA PRO A 202 -8.38 -3.23 27.77
C PRO A 202 -8.24 -3.63 26.29
N ARG A 203 -8.71 -2.76 25.40
CA ARG A 203 -8.57 -2.95 23.95
C ARG A 203 -7.12 -2.79 23.49
N ALA A 204 -6.40 -1.83 24.06
CA ALA A 204 -4.99 -1.62 23.77
C ALA A 204 -4.16 -2.84 24.20
N GLN A 205 -4.47 -3.45 25.35
CA GLN A 205 -3.79 -4.66 25.80
C GLN A 205 -3.97 -5.82 24.81
N ARG A 206 -5.17 -6.05 24.30
CA ARG A 206 -5.42 -7.08 23.28
C ARG A 206 -4.60 -6.83 21.99
N TRP A 207 -4.46 -5.56 21.58
CA TRP A 207 -3.58 -5.22 20.46
C TRP A 207 -2.11 -5.52 20.77
N VAL A 208 -1.63 -5.22 21.98
CA VAL A 208 -0.26 -5.51 22.42
C VAL A 208 0.00 -7.02 22.38
N ASP A 209 -0.91 -7.81 22.94
CA ASP A 209 -0.78 -9.27 23.00
C ASP A 209 -0.74 -9.88 21.59
N HIS A 210 -1.64 -9.45 20.73
CA HIS A 210 -1.67 -9.89 19.31
C HIS A 210 -0.42 -9.48 18.55
N LEU A 211 0.06 -8.24 18.71
CA LEU A 211 1.26 -7.76 18.03
C LEU A 211 2.52 -8.48 18.52
N ASN A 212 2.60 -8.83 19.80
CA ASN A 212 3.70 -9.64 20.33
C ASN A 212 3.72 -11.05 19.70
N MET A 213 2.56 -11.72 19.63
CA MET A 213 2.44 -13.02 18.97
C MET A 213 2.86 -12.92 17.48
N ARG A 214 2.42 -11.88 16.78
CA ARG A 214 2.80 -11.64 15.39
C ARG A 214 4.28 -11.35 15.21
N LEU A 215 4.89 -10.59 16.12
CA LEU A 215 6.33 -10.31 16.10
C LEU A 215 7.14 -11.58 16.30
N GLU A 216 6.72 -12.45 17.20
CA GLU A 216 7.40 -13.74 17.42
C GLU A 216 7.35 -14.59 16.15
N TYR A 217 6.17 -14.76 15.55
CA TYR A 217 5.99 -15.47 14.29
C TYR A 217 6.88 -14.90 13.17
N GLU A 218 6.87 -13.59 12.93
CA GLU A 218 7.66 -12.96 11.86
C GLU A 218 9.16 -13.04 12.12
N ARG A 219 9.59 -13.02 13.38
CA ARG A 219 11.00 -13.19 13.75
C ARG A 219 11.47 -14.62 13.53
N GLU A 220 10.67 -15.62 13.89
CA GLU A 220 10.95 -17.02 13.62
C GLU A 220 11.00 -17.29 12.12
N TYR A 221 10.03 -16.76 11.38
CA TYR A 221 10.00 -16.86 9.93
C TYR A 221 11.24 -16.24 9.29
N LEU A 222 11.67 -15.05 9.77
CA LEU A 222 12.91 -14.42 9.29
C LEU A 222 14.14 -15.27 9.55
N ARG A 223 14.25 -15.89 10.74
CA ARG A 223 15.36 -16.82 11.03
C ARG A 223 15.34 -18.04 10.10
N GLY A 224 14.16 -18.58 9.83
CA GLY A 224 13.96 -19.70 8.91
C GLY A 224 14.45 -19.45 7.49
N VAL A 225 14.31 -18.21 7.00
CA VAL A 225 14.82 -17.79 5.66
C VAL A 225 16.27 -17.25 5.70
N GLY A 226 16.98 -17.43 6.82
CA GLY A 226 18.39 -17.05 6.97
C GLY A 226 18.63 -15.57 7.28
N GLY A 227 17.61 -14.85 7.72
CA GLY A 227 17.73 -13.46 8.17
C GLY A 227 17.97 -13.35 9.67
N ASP A 228 18.53 -12.22 10.10
CA ASP A 228 18.74 -11.90 11.51
C ASP A 228 17.72 -10.81 11.96
N PRO A 229 16.75 -11.16 12.84
CA PRO A 229 15.75 -10.21 13.33
C PRO A 229 16.37 -9.11 14.22
N ASP A 230 17.52 -9.38 14.84
CA ASP A 230 18.20 -8.46 15.74
C ASP A 230 19.25 -7.61 15.01
N GLN A 231 19.36 -7.79 13.70
CA GLN A 231 20.27 -7.00 12.88
C GLN A 231 19.96 -5.51 13.05
N LYS A 232 20.83 -4.81 13.77
CA LYS A 232 20.74 -3.34 13.85
C LYS A 232 20.83 -2.81 12.42
N LYS A 233 19.85 -1.98 12.02
CA LYS A 233 19.99 -1.23 10.78
C LYS A 233 21.37 -0.61 10.74
N ILE A 234 22.27 -1.21 9.98
CA ILE A 234 23.36 -0.41 9.45
C ILE A 234 22.64 0.67 8.66
N ARG A 235 22.57 1.89 9.22
CA ARG A 235 22.14 3.06 8.45
C ARG A 235 23.06 3.07 7.24
N GLN A 236 22.61 2.47 6.15
CA GLN A 236 23.26 2.69 4.88
C GLN A 236 23.30 4.19 4.76
N LYS A 237 24.49 4.76 4.91
CA LYS A 237 24.68 6.17 4.56
C LYS A 237 24.00 6.30 3.21
N PRO A 238 23.02 7.22 3.07
CA PRO A 238 22.31 7.32 1.80
C PRO A 238 23.40 7.32 0.74
N ILE A 239 23.31 6.36 -0.19
CA ILE A 239 24.24 6.29 -1.32
C ILE A 239 24.19 7.68 -1.89
N ARG A 240 25.26 8.45 -1.71
CA ARG A 240 25.37 9.77 -2.31
C ARG A 240 25.30 9.47 -3.81
N ARG A 241 24.12 9.60 -4.37
CA ARG A 241 23.97 9.58 -5.82
C ARG A 241 24.94 10.62 -6.34
N ALA A 242 25.78 10.23 -7.26
CA ALA A 242 26.68 11.18 -7.92
C ALA A 242 25.85 12.40 -8.33
N THR A 243 26.37 13.59 -8.02
CA THR A 243 25.72 14.82 -8.45
C THR A 243 25.60 14.73 -9.98
N PRO A 244 24.40 14.90 -10.56
CA PRO A 244 24.28 14.84 -12.02
C PRO A 244 25.26 15.84 -12.64
N ASP A 245 25.91 15.40 -13.70
CA ASP A 245 26.86 16.24 -14.47
C ASP A 245 26.08 17.18 -15.41
N ASP A 246 25.14 17.93 -14.84
CA ASP A 246 24.31 18.91 -15.54
C ASP A 246 24.89 20.33 -15.48
N GLY A 247 26.06 20.47 -14.85
CA GLY A 247 26.76 21.74 -14.69
C GLY A 247 26.09 22.72 -13.71
N ILE A 248 24.92 22.38 -13.15
CA ILE A 248 24.20 23.30 -12.25
C ILE A 248 24.86 23.35 -10.87
N LYS A 249 25.33 24.52 -10.49
CA LYS A 249 25.99 24.82 -9.20
C LYS A 249 25.25 25.94 -8.47
N LYS A 250 25.47 26.01 -7.15
CA LYS A 250 24.99 27.14 -6.33
C LYS A 250 25.48 28.49 -6.90
N GLY A 251 24.59 29.45 -6.97
CA GLY A 251 24.86 30.78 -7.48
C GLY A 251 24.62 30.96 -8.98
N MET A 252 24.45 29.89 -9.74
CA MET A 252 24.15 29.96 -11.17
C MET A 252 22.70 30.36 -11.43
N MET A 253 22.44 30.94 -12.59
CA MET A 253 21.11 31.21 -13.08
C MET A 253 20.59 29.99 -13.85
N VAL A 254 19.38 29.60 -13.57
CA VAL A 254 18.70 28.50 -14.25
C VAL A 254 17.32 28.92 -14.73
N THR A 255 16.91 28.40 -15.87
CA THR A 255 15.54 28.49 -16.34
C THR A 255 14.79 27.22 -15.96
N TRP A 256 13.57 27.35 -15.48
CA TRP A 256 12.76 26.24 -15.04
C TRP A 256 11.27 26.50 -15.30
N MET A 257 10.50 25.40 -15.43
CA MET A 257 9.05 25.49 -15.64
C MET A 257 8.31 25.51 -14.30
N GLY A 258 7.54 26.57 -14.07
CA GLY A 258 6.66 26.70 -12.91
C GLY A 258 5.31 26.04 -13.11
N GLY A 259 4.50 26.02 -12.05
CA GLY A 259 3.15 25.48 -12.09
C GLY A 259 3.06 23.95 -12.00
N SER A 260 1.81 23.44 -11.93
CA SER A 260 1.54 22.01 -11.89
C SER A 260 1.82 21.34 -13.25
N SER A 261 2.32 20.10 -13.23
CA SER A 261 2.56 19.28 -14.44
C SER A 261 1.31 19.07 -15.32
N TRP A 262 0.13 19.34 -14.78
CA TRP A 262 -1.16 19.19 -15.47
C TRP A 262 -1.53 20.37 -16.40
N HIS A 263 -0.83 21.50 -16.32
CA HIS A 263 -1.09 22.64 -17.19
C HIS A 263 -0.22 22.59 -18.45
N LYS A 264 -0.85 22.68 -19.62
CA LYS A 264 -0.15 22.65 -20.92
C LYS A 264 0.74 23.87 -21.14
N ASP A 265 0.31 25.04 -20.65
CA ASP A 265 1.02 26.32 -20.81
C ASP A 265 1.72 26.68 -19.49
N ARG A 266 2.82 25.98 -19.19
CA ARG A 266 3.61 26.24 -17.99
C ARG A 266 4.54 27.43 -18.21
N PRO A 267 4.47 28.45 -17.32
CA PRO A 267 5.39 29.58 -17.44
C PRO A 267 6.83 29.16 -17.17
N VAL A 268 7.75 29.73 -17.90
CA VAL A 268 9.18 29.53 -17.73
C VAL A 268 9.75 30.70 -16.92
N TYR A 269 10.46 30.39 -15.86
CA TYR A 269 11.07 31.37 -14.96
C TYR A 269 12.58 31.24 -14.99
N THR A 270 13.28 32.34 -14.75
CA THR A 270 14.73 32.36 -14.57
C THR A 270 15.06 32.77 -13.13
N SER A 271 15.84 31.95 -12.45
CA SER A 271 16.15 32.17 -11.02
C SER A 271 17.54 31.69 -10.66
N LYS A 272 18.09 32.32 -9.60
CA LYS A 272 19.39 31.92 -9.06
C LYS A 272 19.28 30.69 -8.18
N VAL A 273 20.22 29.79 -8.33
CA VAL A 273 20.30 28.57 -7.51
C VAL A 273 20.83 28.90 -6.12
N VAL A 274 20.01 28.62 -5.10
CA VAL A 274 20.36 28.82 -3.69
C VAL A 274 21.09 27.63 -3.10
N SER A 275 20.65 26.42 -3.45
CA SER A 275 21.33 25.18 -3.05
C SER A 275 21.10 24.06 -4.05
N CYS A 276 22.06 23.15 -4.11
CA CYS A 276 22.03 21.99 -5.03
C CYS A 276 21.91 20.71 -4.24
N GLY A 277 20.87 19.91 -4.56
CA GLY A 277 20.73 18.52 -4.17
C GLY A 277 21.01 17.59 -5.37
N THR A 278 20.98 16.30 -5.14
CA THR A 278 21.20 15.30 -6.21
C THR A 278 20.01 15.15 -7.18
N VAL A 279 18.79 15.37 -6.69
CA VAL A 279 17.55 15.23 -7.47
C VAL A 279 16.90 16.58 -7.69
N ASN A 280 16.92 17.43 -6.66
CA ASN A 280 16.28 18.73 -6.67
C ASN A 280 17.31 19.82 -6.40
N ILE A 281 17.04 21.02 -6.91
CA ILE A 281 17.73 22.26 -6.59
C ILE A 281 16.74 23.19 -5.91
N LYS A 282 17.24 24.09 -5.03
CA LYS A 282 16.45 25.20 -4.52
C LYS A 282 16.84 26.46 -5.28
N VAL A 283 15.86 27.15 -5.80
CA VAL A 283 16.03 28.39 -6.55
C VAL A 283 15.33 29.53 -5.84
N GLU A 284 15.86 30.75 -6.00
CA GLU A 284 15.18 31.97 -5.55
C GLU A 284 13.84 32.08 -6.28
N ARG A 285 12.80 32.53 -5.58
CA ARG A 285 11.51 32.78 -6.24
C ARG A 285 11.65 34.03 -7.13
N PRO A 286 11.14 33.97 -8.35
CA PRO A 286 11.26 35.06 -9.31
C PRO A 286 10.21 36.14 -9.03
N PHE A 287 10.32 36.83 -7.88
CA PHE A 287 9.38 37.90 -7.47
C PHE A 287 9.31 39.08 -8.40
N ASP A 288 10.34 39.29 -9.21
CA ASP A 288 10.37 40.37 -10.18
C ASP A 288 9.80 39.98 -11.53
N ASP A 289 9.39 38.70 -11.69
CA ASP A 289 8.73 38.21 -12.88
C ASP A 289 7.21 38.48 -12.79
N PRO A 290 6.64 39.32 -13.66
CA PRO A 290 5.22 39.62 -13.66
C PRO A 290 4.32 38.40 -13.89
N LEU A 291 4.81 37.39 -14.64
CA LEU A 291 4.06 36.14 -14.90
C LEU A 291 3.99 35.31 -13.63
N TYR A 292 5.07 35.27 -12.83
CA TYR A 292 5.09 34.57 -11.57
C TYR A 292 4.09 35.17 -10.58
N MET A 293 4.12 36.48 -10.41
CA MET A 293 3.20 37.20 -9.53
C MET A 293 1.74 37.02 -9.95
N ARG A 294 1.46 37.18 -11.25
CA ARG A 294 0.10 36.99 -11.80
C ARG A 294 -0.41 35.57 -11.65
N TYR A 295 0.45 34.57 -11.85
CA TYR A 295 0.06 33.15 -11.76
C TYR A 295 -0.39 32.79 -10.33
N TYR A 296 0.27 33.30 -9.31
CA TYR A 296 -0.05 33.02 -7.91
C TYR A 296 -0.99 34.06 -7.27
N GLY A 297 -1.39 35.10 -8.00
CA GLY A 297 -2.36 36.09 -7.55
C GLY A 297 -1.85 37.03 -6.44
N TYR A 298 -0.51 37.18 -6.27
CA TYR A 298 0.11 38.02 -5.25
C TYR A 298 0.69 39.29 -5.83
N THR A 299 0.72 40.34 -5.00
CA THR A 299 1.51 41.56 -5.22
C THR A 299 2.68 41.59 -4.23
N LYS A 300 3.68 42.47 -4.47
CA LYS A 300 4.83 42.63 -3.55
C LYS A 300 4.39 43.03 -2.12
N GLU A 301 3.25 43.68 -1.98
CA GLU A 301 2.71 44.20 -0.74
C GLU A 301 1.90 43.18 0.08
N ASN A 302 1.20 42.27 -0.58
CA ASN A 302 0.33 41.27 0.10
C ASN A 302 0.94 39.89 0.18
N MET A 303 2.23 39.74 -0.08
CA MET A 303 2.89 38.43 -0.14
C MET A 303 3.13 37.85 1.25
N PRO A 304 2.65 36.62 1.54
CA PRO A 304 2.91 35.96 2.80
C PRO A 304 4.40 35.67 3.02
N THR A 305 4.85 35.69 4.26
CA THR A 305 6.27 35.48 4.63
C THR A 305 6.83 34.14 4.15
N TYR A 306 6.03 33.08 4.12
CA TYR A 306 6.47 31.77 3.62
C TYR A 306 6.75 31.76 2.11
N PHE A 307 6.25 32.75 1.36
CA PHE A 307 6.57 32.92 -0.06
C PHE A 307 8.00 33.44 -0.31
N LYS A 308 8.67 33.92 0.73
CA LYS A 308 10.09 34.35 0.65
C LYS A 308 11.06 33.15 0.67
N GLU A 309 10.58 31.95 0.98
CA GLU A 309 11.42 30.75 0.96
C GLU A 309 11.74 30.29 -0.46
N PRO A 310 12.95 29.77 -0.68
CA PRO A 310 13.32 29.20 -1.99
C PRO A 310 12.38 28.11 -2.46
N VAL A 311 12.16 28.02 -3.77
CA VAL A 311 11.34 26.97 -4.39
C VAL A 311 12.22 25.77 -4.69
N GLU A 312 11.69 24.57 -4.44
CA GLU A 312 12.34 23.31 -4.82
C GLU A 312 11.93 22.93 -6.25
N VAL A 313 12.92 22.75 -7.12
CA VAL A 313 12.74 22.40 -8.53
C VAL A 313 13.51 21.12 -8.82
N MET A 314 12.90 20.18 -9.57
CA MET A 314 13.63 18.98 -10.01
C MET A 314 14.72 19.38 -11.01
N ARG A 315 15.93 18.84 -10.85
CA ARG A 315 17.07 19.16 -11.73
C ARG A 315 16.78 18.89 -13.20
N LYS A 316 16.05 17.84 -13.53
CA LYS A 316 15.64 17.49 -14.90
C LYS A 316 14.76 18.56 -15.56
N ASP A 317 14.07 19.39 -14.78
CA ASP A 317 13.17 20.45 -15.24
C ASP A 317 13.84 21.83 -15.25
N ALA A 318 15.12 21.90 -14.86
CA ALA A 318 15.93 23.12 -14.85
C ALA A 318 17.05 23.03 -15.91
N LYS A 319 17.28 24.12 -16.63
CA LYS A 319 18.39 24.27 -17.59
C LYS A 319 19.23 25.49 -17.22
N LEU A 320 20.53 25.45 -17.49
CA LEU A 320 21.37 26.64 -17.35
C LEU A 320 20.78 27.75 -18.22
N ALA A 321 20.61 28.94 -17.65
CA ALA A 321 20.18 30.09 -18.40
C ALA A 321 21.32 30.51 -19.36
N GLU A 322 21.00 30.71 -20.62
CA GLU A 322 21.95 31.31 -21.55
C GLU A 322 22.26 32.71 -21.11
N VAL A 323 23.52 32.95 -20.76
CA VAL A 323 24.00 34.28 -20.49
C VAL A 323 24.06 35.00 -21.82
N SER A 324 23.03 35.76 -22.16
CA SER A 324 23.12 36.73 -23.26
C SER A 324 24.18 37.74 -22.86
N HIS A 325 25.40 37.54 -23.35
CA HIS A 325 26.39 38.60 -23.36
C HIS A 325 25.83 39.68 -24.29
N GLY A 326 25.15 40.67 -23.68
CA GLY A 326 24.79 41.88 -24.36
C GLY A 326 26.08 42.58 -24.84
N SER A 327 26.23 42.63 -26.13
CA SER A 327 27.22 43.47 -26.83
C SER A 327 26.84 44.94 -26.74
#